data_a0a7f1a19c0742ec1011199c47928a54
#
_entry.id   a0a7f1a19c0742ec1011199c47928a54
#
_cell.length_a   1.000
_cell.length_b   1.000
_cell.length_c   1.000
_cell.angle_alpha   90.00
_cell.angle_beta   90.00
_cell.angle_gamma   90.00
#
_symmetry.space_group_name_H-M   'P 1'
#
loop_
_entity.id
_entity.type
_entity.pdbx_description
1 polymer ?
#
loop_
_entity_poly.entity_id
_entity_poly.type
_entity_poly.pdbx_seq_one_letter_code
_entity_poly.pdbx_strand_id
1 'polypeptide(L)'
;ELAVQKFQAEVLSSQGREFEILQRIKETENRINFLLGRYPQEILRDKSEFSNLTSPLVNAGIPSQLLENRPDVKQAELELAAAKLDVKAARAEFYPSLDISAGYGVNAFNTRYLFTLPESLLYSLVGDLTAPLINRNAIKAEFKSANARQLQALYNYERTLLNAYLEVSAQLSKSDNLEQIYSLKWQEVKKKKKSIEV
;
A
#
# COMPACT_ATOMS: atom_id res chain seq x y z
N GLU A 1 -34.12 -12.28 46.93
CA GLU A 1 -34.48 -11.23 45.92
C GLU A 1 -33.23 -10.63 45.29
N LEU A 2 -32.22 -10.16 46.03
CA LEU A 2 -31.03 -9.53 45.50
C LEU A 2 -30.22 -10.46 44.57
N ALA A 3 -30.08 -11.75 44.88
CA ALA A 3 -29.39 -12.70 44.02
C ALA A 3 -30.15 -12.94 42.69
N VAL A 4 -31.47 -13.01 42.73
CA VAL A 4 -32.32 -13.18 41.52
C VAL A 4 -32.18 -11.97 40.61
N GLN A 5 -32.24 -10.75 41.13
CA GLN A 5 -32.06 -9.53 40.38
C GLN A 5 -30.65 -9.45 39.74
N LYS A 6 -29.60 -9.87 40.47
CA LYS A 6 -28.24 -9.92 39.93
C LYS A 6 -28.13 -10.91 38.76
N PHE A 7 -28.71 -12.09 38.86
CA PHE A 7 -28.71 -13.07 37.75
C PHE A 7 -29.54 -12.57 36.55
N GLN A 8 -30.68 -11.93 36.80
CA GLN A 8 -31.47 -11.33 35.73
C GLN A 8 -30.70 -10.22 35.00
N ALA A 9 -29.99 -9.35 35.73
CA ALA A 9 -29.14 -8.33 35.14
C ALA A 9 -28.01 -8.94 34.31
N GLU A 10 -27.41 -10.05 34.74
CA GLU A 10 -26.35 -10.75 33.99
C GLU A 10 -26.88 -11.39 32.68
N VAL A 11 -28.10 -11.93 32.73
CA VAL A 11 -28.78 -12.46 31.53
C VAL A 11 -29.05 -11.35 30.52
N LEU A 12 -29.60 -10.21 30.97
CA LEU A 12 -29.81 -9.05 30.08
C LEU A 12 -28.50 -8.50 29.50
N SER A 13 -27.46 -8.43 30.29
CA SER A 13 -26.12 -8.06 29.84
C SER A 13 -25.57 -9.01 28.77
N SER A 14 -25.79 -10.32 28.97
CA SER A 14 -25.36 -11.34 27.99
C SER A 14 -26.13 -11.26 26.69
N GLN A 15 -27.45 -10.99 26.74
CA GLN A 15 -28.28 -10.74 25.57
C GLN A 15 -27.84 -9.47 24.83
N GLY A 16 -27.51 -8.39 25.56
CA GLY A 16 -26.97 -7.18 24.94
C GLY A 16 -25.66 -7.45 24.18
N ARG A 17 -24.75 -8.23 24.76
CA ARG A 17 -23.50 -8.66 24.09
C ARG A 17 -23.75 -9.52 22.85
N GLU A 18 -24.79 -10.33 22.83
CA GLU A 18 -25.16 -11.12 21.66
C GLU A 18 -25.48 -10.19 20.48
N PHE A 19 -26.29 -9.15 20.70
CA PHE A 19 -26.60 -8.18 19.66
C PHE A 19 -25.37 -7.39 19.19
N GLU A 20 -24.46 -7.02 20.08
CA GLU A 20 -23.19 -6.38 19.70
C GLU A 20 -22.34 -7.30 18.80
N ILE A 21 -22.28 -8.58 19.10
CA ILE A 21 -21.54 -9.56 18.28
C ILE A 21 -22.22 -9.73 16.92
N LEU A 22 -23.54 -9.83 16.87
CA LEU A 22 -24.29 -9.93 15.62
C LEU A 22 -24.06 -8.70 14.74
N GLN A 23 -24.06 -7.50 15.31
CA GLN A 23 -23.76 -6.27 14.59
C GLN A 23 -22.34 -6.32 14.02
N ARG A 24 -21.33 -6.71 14.82
CA ARG A 24 -19.94 -6.82 14.36
C ARG A 24 -19.76 -7.85 13.24
N ILE A 25 -20.52 -8.96 13.30
CA ILE A 25 -20.56 -9.95 12.22
C ILE A 25 -21.06 -9.28 10.94
N LYS A 26 -22.17 -8.55 11.00
CA LYS A 26 -22.76 -7.87 9.85
C LYS A 26 -21.82 -6.83 9.22
N GLU A 27 -21.16 -6.05 10.05
CA GLU A 27 -20.16 -5.07 9.60
C GLU A 27 -18.98 -5.76 8.89
N THR A 28 -18.53 -6.89 9.44
CA THR A 28 -17.43 -7.67 8.84
C THR A 28 -17.84 -8.30 7.51
N GLU A 29 -19.05 -8.86 7.41
CA GLU A 29 -19.61 -9.36 6.15
C GLU A 29 -19.70 -8.27 5.08
N ASN A 30 -20.18 -7.09 5.46
CA ASN A 30 -20.26 -5.95 4.56
C ASN A 30 -18.87 -5.52 4.08
N ARG A 31 -17.87 -5.53 4.96
CA ARG A 31 -16.49 -5.21 4.61
C ARG A 31 -15.88 -6.23 3.63
N ILE A 32 -16.15 -7.52 3.83
CA ILE A 32 -15.71 -8.58 2.89
C ILE A 32 -16.40 -8.39 1.53
N ASN A 33 -17.71 -8.16 1.52
CA ASN A 33 -18.46 -7.92 0.29
C ASN A 33 -17.93 -6.69 -0.48
N PHE A 34 -17.59 -5.62 0.24
CA PHE A 34 -16.96 -4.42 -0.34
C PHE A 34 -15.60 -4.74 -0.98
N LEU A 35 -14.73 -5.52 -0.30
CA LEU A 35 -13.44 -5.93 -0.85
C LEU A 35 -13.57 -6.82 -2.09
N LEU A 36 -14.67 -7.57 -2.18
CA LEU A 36 -15.00 -8.41 -3.35
C LEU A 36 -15.74 -7.64 -4.45
N GLY A 37 -15.99 -6.32 -4.26
CA GLY A 37 -16.69 -5.49 -5.23
C GLY A 37 -18.16 -5.86 -5.47
N ARG A 38 -18.83 -6.45 -4.49
CA ARG A 38 -20.24 -6.91 -4.60
C ARG A 38 -21.13 -6.26 -3.55
N TYR A 39 -22.44 -6.23 -3.81
CA TYR A 39 -23.43 -5.74 -2.86
C TYR A 39 -23.50 -6.61 -1.60
N PRO A 40 -23.93 -6.03 -0.44
CA PRO A 40 -24.05 -6.76 0.81
C PRO A 40 -24.92 -8.00 0.67
N GLN A 41 -24.36 -9.16 0.94
CA GLN A 41 -25.03 -10.45 0.97
C GLN A 41 -24.46 -11.31 2.10
N GLU A 42 -25.23 -12.31 2.51
CA GLU A 42 -24.83 -13.23 3.57
C GLU A 42 -23.62 -14.08 3.11
N ILE A 43 -22.70 -14.30 4.03
CA ILE A 43 -21.51 -15.15 3.80
C ILE A 43 -21.72 -16.47 4.52
N LEU A 44 -21.82 -17.55 3.74
CA LEU A 44 -21.93 -18.90 4.25
C LEU A 44 -20.67 -19.25 5.07
N ARG A 45 -20.86 -19.73 6.29
CA ARG A 45 -19.83 -20.09 7.25
C ARG A 45 -20.08 -21.48 7.81
N ASP A 46 -19.05 -22.30 7.87
CA ASP A 46 -19.12 -23.53 8.63
C ASP A 46 -18.73 -23.24 10.10
N LYS A 47 -19.72 -23.39 11.00
CA LYS A 47 -19.50 -23.17 12.43
C LYS A 47 -18.74 -24.31 13.09
N SER A 48 -18.73 -25.50 12.50
CA SER A 48 -18.12 -26.69 13.08
C SER A 48 -16.59 -26.68 12.97
N GLU A 49 -16.05 -26.17 11.87
CA GLU A 49 -14.60 -26.04 11.67
C GLU A 49 -13.98 -24.97 12.57
N PHE A 50 -14.74 -23.91 12.89
CA PHE A 50 -14.21 -22.79 13.66
C PHE A 50 -13.78 -23.15 15.08
N SER A 51 -14.44 -24.14 15.69
CA SER A 51 -14.10 -24.61 17.05
C SER A 51 -12.80 -25.41 17.11
N ASN A 52 -12.33 -25.92 15.97
CA ASN A 52 -11.16 -26.79 15.84
C ASN A 52 -9.96 -26.11 15.18
N LEU A 53 -10.07 -24.83 14.84
CA LEU A 53 -8.96 -24.05 14.31
C LEU A 53 -7.91 -23.85 15.40
N THR A 54 -6.88 -24.69 15.38
CA THR A 54 -5.62 -24.37 16.05
C THR A 54 -4.92 -23.30 15.22
N SER A 55 -4.72 -22.13 15.82
CA SER A 55 -3.92 -21.09 15.18
C SER A 55 -2.54 -21.66 14.88
N PRO A 56 -2.11 -21.71 13.61
CA PRO A 56 -0.75 -22.14 13.33
C PRO A 56 0.19 -21.20 14.09
N LEU A 57 1.20 -21.78 14.77
CA LEU A 57 2.29 -20.99 15.34
C LEU A 57 2.86 -20.10 14.23
N VAL A 58 2.56 -18.83 14.34
CA VAL A 58 3.17 -17.84 13.44
C VAL A 58 4.63 -17.76 13.84
N ASN A 59 5.47 -18.58 13.20
CA ASN A 59 6.90 -18.37 13.24
C ASN A 59 7.17 -17.01 12.59
N ALA A 60 7.15 -15.98 13.41
CA ALA A 60 7.57 -14.67 13.01
C ALA A 60 9.04 -14.79 12.55
N GLY A 61 9.27 -14.84 11.25
CA GLY A 61 10.59 -14.67 10.68
C GLY A 61 11.21 -13.38 11.19
N ILE A 62 12.52 -13.21 11.01
CA ILE A 62 13.21 -11.99 11.43
C ILE A 62 12.44 -10.80 10.83
N PRO A 63 12.06 -9.81 11.64
CA PRO A 63 11.26 -8.66 11.18
C PRO A 63 11.81 -7.96 9.92
N SER A 64 13.13 -7.98 9.71
CA SER A 64 13.78 -7.45 8.53
C SER A 64 13.37 -8.14 7.22
N GLN A 65 13.20 -9.46 7.22
CA GLN A 65 12.78 -10.21 6.02
C GLN A 65 11.32 -9.93 5.63
N LEU A 66 10.47 -9.68 6.62
CA LEU A 66 9.07 -9.28 6.38
C LEU A 66 8.99 -7.88 5.78
N LEU A 67 9.89 -6.97 6.18
CA LEU A 67 9.93 -5.59 5.69
C LEU A 67 10.35 -5.53 4.22
N GLU A 68 11.31 -6.35 3.79
CA GLU A 68 11.79 -6.39 2.38
C GLU A 68 10.69 -6.78 1.38
N ASN A 69 9.71 -7.59 1.81
CA ASN A 69 8.64 -8.11 0.97
C ASN A 69 7.35 -7.27 1.03
N ARG A 70 7.31 -6.21 1.84
CA ARG A 70 6.13 -5.35 1.95
C ARG A 70 6.02 -4.41 0.74
N PRO A 71 4.85 -4.38 0.06
CA PRO A 71 4.65 -3.53 -1.10
C PRO A 71 4.77 -2.03 -0.82
N ASP A 72 4.33 -1.57 0.37
CA ASP A 72 4.40 -0.17 0.80
C ASP A 72 5.85 0.30 1.04
N VAL A 73 6.69 -0.55 1.64
CA VAL A 73 8.12 -0.29 1.82
C VAL A 73 8.82 -0.26 0.46
N LYS A 74 8.50 -1.21 -0.42
CA LYS A 74 9.05 -1.27 -1.78
C LYS A 74 8.64 -0.06 -2.62
N GLN A 75 7.41 0.39 -2.50
CA GLN A 75 6.95 1.61 -3.15
C GLN A 75 7.76 2.82 -2.68
N ALA A 76 7.92 3.03 -1.37
CA ALA A 76 8.67 4.15 -0.82
C ALA A 76 10.16 4.11 -1.22
N GLU A 77 10.77 2.91 -1.33
CA GLU A 77 12.13 2.72 -1.84
C GLU A 77 12.26 3.18 -3.31
N LEU A 78 11.31 2.78 -4.15
CA LEU A 78 11.29 3.16 -5.57
C LEU A 78 11.03 4.66 -5.76
N GLU A 79 10.17 5.27 -4.93
CA GLU A 79 9.94 6.72 -4.91
C GLU A 79 11.23 7.49 -4.53
N LEU A 80 12.00 6.99 -3.55
CA LEU A 80 13.29 7.55 -3.20
C LEU A 80 14.30 7.40 -4.35
N ALA A 81 14.31 6.25 -5.03
CA ALA A 81 15.16 6.02 -6.20
C ALA A 81 14.80 6.97 -7.35
N ALA A 82 13.52 7.19 -7.61
CA ALA A 82 13.03 8.14 -8.61
C ALA A 82 13.47 9.58 -8.26
N ALA A 83 13.28 10.02 -7.01
CA ALA A 83 13.71 11.35 -6.57
C ALA A 83 15.23 11.57 -6.70
N LYS A 84 16.04 10.51 -6.51
CA LYS A 84 17.50 10.57 -6.77
C LYS A 84 17.81 10.77 -8.26
N LEU A 85 17.01 10.19 -9.15
CA LEU A 85 17.15 10.39 -10.60
C LEU A 85 16.71 11.78 -11.02
N ASP A 86 15.64 12.31 -10.40
CA ASP A 86 15.18 13.69 -10.65
C ASP A 86 16.26 14.72 -10.31
N VAL A 87 17.01 14.52 -9.21
CA VAL A 87 18.15 15.38 -8.87
C VAL A 87 19.24 15.31 -9.95
N LYS A 88 19.52 14.11 -10.52
CA LYS A 88 20.47 13.96 -11.61
C LYS A 88 19.98 14.64 -12.88
N ALA A 89 18.67 14.54 -13.19
CA ALA A 89 18.05 15.21 -14.32
C ALA A 89 18.14 16.74 -14.18
N ALA A 90 17.73 17.27 -13.02
CA ALA A 90 17.83 18.70 -12.73
C ALA A 90 19.29 19.21 -12.76
N ARG A 91 20.26 18.37 -12.42
CA ARG A 91 21.68 18.69 -12.57
C ARG A 91 22.12 18.70 -14.03
N ALA A 92 21.53 17.85 -14.87
CA ALA A 92 21.85 17.80 -16.29
C ALA A 92 21.43 19.08 -17.03
N GLU A 93 20.41 19.80 -16.56
CA GLU A 93 19.97 21.08 -17.12
C GLU A 93 21.04 22.20 -17.07
N PHE A 94 22.09 22.06 -16.26
CA PHE A 94 23.23 22.99 -16.26
C PHE A 94 24.16 22.82 -17.46
N TYR A 95 24.06 21.68 -18.18
CA TYR A 95 24.90 21.38 -19.33
C TYR A 95 24.19 21.77 -20.64
N PRO A 96 24.96 22.01 -21.71
CA PRO A 96 24.37 22.22 -23.04
C PRO A 96 23.55 20.98 -23.49
N SER A 97 22.41 21.20 -24.10
CA SER A 97 21.62 20.17 -24.79
C SER A 97 21.99 20.12 -26.26
N LEU A 98 22.12 18.92 -26.82
CA LEU A 98 22.30 18.66 -28.24
C LEU A 98 21.06 17.93 -28.76
N ASP A 99 20.31 18.61 -29.60
CA ASP A 99 19.15 18.06 -30.28
C ASP A 99 19.51 17.69 -31.71
N ILE A 100 19.32 16.47 -32.13
CA ILE A 100 19.56 15.98 -33.48
C ILE A 100 18.23 15.56 -34.09
N SER A 101 17.82 16.23 -35.15
CA SER A 101 16.64 15.94 -35.93
C SER A 101 17.02 15.33 -37.27
N ALA A 102 16.51 14.20 -37.62
CA ALA A 102 16.68 13.57 -38.92
C ALA A 102 15.30 13.31 -39.55
N GLY A 103 15.16 13.69 -40.78
CA GLY A 103 13.94 13.46 -41.56
C GLY A 103 14.27 12.89 -42.93
N TYR A 104 13.44 12.01 -43.43
CA TYR A 104 13.46 11.58 -44.81
C TYR A 104 12.03 11.51 -45.35
N GLY A 105 11.85 11.79 -46.60
CA GLY A 105 10.54 11.79 -47.21
C GLY A 105 10.63 11.91 -48.74
N VAL A 106 9.48 11.93 -49.38
CA VAL A 106 9.37 12.22 -50.82
C VAL A 106 8.61 13.51 -51.03
N ASN A 107 9.11 14.36 -51.92
CA ASN A 107 8.48 15.62 -52.29
C ASN A 107 8.56 15.78 -53.82
N ALA A 108 7.43 16.16 -54.44
CA ALA A 108 7.38 16.41 -55.87
C ALA A 108 6.38 17.51 -56.17
N PHE A 109 6.64 18.30 -57.20
CA PHE A 109 5.78 19.40 -57.69
C PHE A 109 4.40 18.85 -58.15
N ASN A 110 4.35 17.59 -58.66
CA ASN A 110 3.12 16.94 -59.09
C ASN A 110 3.08 15.53 -58.51
N THR A 111 1.92 15.10 -58.03
CA THR A 111 1.69 13.79 -57.44
C THR A 111 2.13 12.60 -58.30
N ARG A 112 2.14 12.79 -59.64
CA ARG A 112 2.61 11.81 -60.59
C ARG A 112 4.10 11.46 -60.46
N TYR A 113 4.90 12.41 -59.95
CA TYR A 113 6.36 12.27 -59.81
C TYR A 113 6.77 11.96 -58.36
N LEU A 114 5.80 11.78 -57.44
CA LEU A 114 6.08 11.58 -56.02
C LEU A 114 6.88 10.30 -55.75
N PHE A 115 6.72 9.28 -56.59
CA PHE A 115 7.39 7.98 -56.48
C PHE A 115 8.52 7.78 -57.47
N THR A 116 8.94 8.81 -58.20
CA THR A 116 10.12 8.78 -59.05
C THR A 116 11.38 8.99 -58.23
N LEU A 117 12.01 7.89 -57.82
CA LEU A 117 13.29 7.90 -57.11
C LEU A 117 14.47 7.87 -58.10
N PRO A 118 15.57 8.63 -57.82
CA PRO A 118 15.88 9.39 -56.59
C PRO A 118 15.40 10.85 -56.57
N GLU A 119 14.77 11.34 -57.65
CA GLU A 119 14.50 12.78 -57.86
C GLU A 119 13.51 13.37 -56.83
N SER A 120 12.62 12.56 -56.31
CA SER A 120 11.65 12.96 -55.28
C SER A 120 12.14 12.79 -53.87
N LEU A 121 13.31 12.18 -53.64
CA LEU A 121 13.82 11.87 -52.31
C LEU A 121 14.37 13.14 -51.63
N LEU A 122 13.82 13.43 -50.45
CA LEU A 122 14.26 14.51 -49.59
C LEU A 122 14.76 13.95 -48.25
N TYR A 123 15.95 14.38 -47.87
CA TYR A 123 16.50 14.04 -46.55
C TYR A 123 17.02 15.32 -45.89
N SER A 124 16.89 15.37 -44.57
CA SER A 124 17.41 16.45 -43.73
C SER A 124 18.06 15.88 -42.49
N LEU A 125 19.17 16.45 -42.07
CA LEU A 125 19.84 16.22 -40.80
C LEU A 125 20.21 17.59 -40.23
N VAL A 126 19.63 17.90 -39.07
CA VAL A 126 19.85 19.17 -38.36
C VAL A 126 20.31 18.86 -36.94
N GLY A 127 21.38 19.51 -36.52
CA GLY A 127 21.86 19.44 -35.13
C GLY A 127 21.79 20.83 -34.50
N ASP A 128 21.16 20.93 -33.34
CA ASP A 128 21.01 22.14 -32.54
C ASP A 128 21.72 21.99 -31.21
N LEU A 129 22.61 22.93 -30.87
CA LEU A 129 23.31 22.96 -29.58
C LEU A 129 22.85 24.17 -28.79
N THR A 130 22.13 23.97 -27.71
CA THR A 130 21.59 25.01 -26.84
C THR A 130 22.25 25.00 -25.46
N ALA A 131 22.76 26.16 -25.02
CA ALA A 131 23.34 26.31 -23.69
C ALA A 131 22.64 27.43 -22.90
N PRO A 132 22.18 27.16 -21.65
CA PRO A 132 21.52 28.16 -20.82
C PRO A 132 22.54 29.13 -20.22
N LEU A 133 22.65 30.35 -20.76
CA LEU A 133 23.56 31.38 -20.27
C LEU A 133 22.89 32.36 -19.31
N ILE A 134 21.63 32.71 -19.56
CA ILE A 134 20.92 33.81 -18.87
C ILE A 134 20.01 33.27 -17.75
N ASN A 135 19.38 32.11 -17.92
CA ASN A 135 18.36 31.59 -16.99
C ASN A 135 18.93 30.68 -15.90
N ARG A 136 20.16 30.86 -15.48
CA ARG A 136 20.84 30.02 -14.47
C ARG A 136 20.18 30.03 -13.11
N ASN A 137 19.47 31.09 -12.74
CA ASN A 137 18.80 31.16 -11.45
C ASN A 137 17.56 30.27 -11.40
N ALA A 138 16.83 30.11 -12.50
CA ALA A 138 15.71 29.18 -12.60
C ALA A 138 16.20 27.72 -12.48
N ILE A 139 17.28 27.37 -13.19
CA ILE A 139 17.89 26.02 -13.11
C ILE A 139 18.39 25.74 -11.69
N LYS A 140 19.02 26.71 -11.02
CA LYS A 140 19.43 26.57 -9.60
C LYS A 140 18.23 26.36 -8.68
N ALA A 141 17.10 27.05 -8.91
CA ALA A 141 15.89 26.89 -8.13
C ALA A 141 15.31 25.46 -8.31
N GLU A 142 15.23 24.96 -9.55
CA GLU A 142 14.77 23.61 -9.83
C GLU A 142 15.68 22.54 -9.22
N PHE A 143 17.00 22.69 -9.35
CA PHE A 143 17.96 21.81 -8.70
C PHE A 143 17.81 21.79 -7.18
N LYS A 144 17.61 22.94 -6.52
CA LYS A 144 17.36 23.00 -5.07
C LYS A 144 16.02 22.36 -4.71
N SER A 145 14.99 22.57 -5.53
CA SER A 145 13.67 21.95 -5.37
C SER A 145 13.77 20.43 -5.48
N ALA A 146 14.48 19.91 -6.49
CA ALA A 146 14.72 18.48 -6.65
C ALA A 146 15.46 17.86 -5.44
N ASN A 147 16.48 18.54 -4.92
CA ASN A 147 17.18 18.10 -3.70
C ASN A 147 16.24 18.07 -2.48
N ALA A 148 15.37 19.09 -2.32
CA ALA A 148 14.40 19.10 -1.23
C ALA A 148 13.38 17.96 -1.35
N ARG A 149 12.90 17.68 -2.56
CA ARG A 149 12.01 16.52 -2.84
C ARG A 149 12.71 15.19 -2.54
N GLN A 150 13.98 15.05 -2.88
CA GLN A 150 14.77 13.85 -2.53
C GLN A 150 14.86 13.67 -1.02
N LEU A 151 15.11 14.73 -0.26
CA LEU A 151 15.16 14.67 1.20
C LEU A 151 13.78 14.31 1.79
N GLN A 152 12.71 14.86 1.23
CA GLN A 152 11.34 14.52 1.60
C GLN A 152 11.04 13.03 1.34
N ALA A 153 11.44 12.50 0.17
CA ALA A 153 11.30 11.08 -0.17
C ALA A 153 12.08 10.18 0.80
N LEU A 154 13.29 10.59 1.23
CA LEU A 154 14.08 9.88 2.23
C LEU A 154 13.33 9.77 3.56
N TYR A 155 12.85 10.90 4.09
CA TYR A 155 12.09 10.88 5.35
C TYR A 155 10.77 10.11 5.23
N ASN A 156 10.13 10.13 4.06
CA ASN A 156 8.94 9.33 3.82
C ASN A 156 9.25 7.82 3.84
N TYR A 157 10.36 7.42 3.23
CA TYR A 157 10.84 6.04 3.27
C TYR A 157 11.13 5.59 4.72
N GLU A 158 11.88 6.39 5.49
CA GLU A 158 12.18 6.09 6.90
C GLU A 158 10.90 5.96 7.74
N ARG A 159 9.94 6.88 7.55
CA ARG A 159 8.64 6.82 8.23
C ARG A 159 7.85 5.57 7.88
N THR A 160 7.82 5.19 6.60
CA THR A 160 7.11 3.98 6.13
C THR A 160 7.75 2.73 6.74
N LEU A 161 9.08 2.67 6.80
CA LEU A 161 9.82 1.57 7.39
C LEU A 161 9.52 1.43 8.89
N LEU A 162 9.53 2.53 9.63
CA LEU A 162 9.21 2.54 11.07
C LEU A 162 7.76 2.13 11.31
N ASN A 163 6.81 2.64 10.54
CA ASN A 163 5.41 2.25 10.66
C ASN A 163 5.21 0.76 10.37
N ALA A 164 5.84 0.24 9.33
CA ALA A 164 5.78 -1.16 8.99
C ALA A 164 6.32 -2.05 10.11
N TYR A 165 7.43 -1.66 10.74
CA TYR A 165 7.97 -2.35 11.90
C TYR A 165 7.02 -2.33 13.11
N LEU A 166 6.46 -1.14 13.43
CA LEU A 166 5.52 -0.99 14.53
C LEU A 166 4.25 -1.82 14.32
N GLU A 167 3.71 -1.85 13.10
CA GLU A 167 2.55 -2.67 12.76
C GLU A 167 2.82 -4.16 13.00
N VAL A 168 3.93 -4.68 12.50
CA VAL A 168 4.29 -6.10 12.68
C VAL A 168 4.45 -6.42 14.16
N SER A 169 5.19 -5.61 14.90
CA SER A 169 5.40 -5.78 16.33
C SER A 169 4.09 -5.74 17.12
N ALA A 170 3.19 -4.80 16.79
CA ALA A 170 1.88 -4.69 17.42
C ALA A 170 0.98 -5.90 17.13
N GLN A 171 1.01 -6.44 15.88
CA GLN A 171 0.23 -7.61 15.52
C GLN A 171 0.74 -8.89 16.19
N LEU A 172 2.05 -9.06 16.35
CA LEU A 172 2.64 -10.17 17.09
C LEU A 172 2.22 -10.14 18.57
N SER A 173 2.40 -8.99 19.23
CA SER A 173 1.97 -8.81 20.62
C SER A 173 0.46 -9.01 20.79
N LYS A 174 -0.34 -8.57 19.80
CA LYS A 174 -1.79 -8.79 19.81
C LYS A 174 -2.14 -10.27 19.68
N SER A 175 -1.42 -11.04 18.87
CA SER A 175 -1.61 -12.48 18.73
C SER A 175 -1.39 -13.19 20.06
N ASP A 176 -0.28 -12.91 20.75
CA ASP A 176 0.08 -13.50 22.03
C ASP A 176 -0.95 -13.15 23.13
N ASN A 177 -1.38 -11.89 23.18
CA ASN A 177 -2.39 -11.44 24.14
C ASN A 177 -3.75 -12.08 23.85
N LEU A 178 -4.14 -12.27 22.60
CA LEU A 178 -5.41 -12.93 22.24
C LEU A 178 -5.42 -14.40 22.64
N GLU A 179 -4.31 -15.10 22.51
CA GLU A 179 -4.19 -16.49 22.97
C GLU A 179 -4.41 -16.58 24.49
N GLN A 180 -3.79 -15.69 25.26
CA GLN A 180 -4.00 -15.62 26.71
C GLN A 180 -5.44 -15.28 27.07
N ILE A 181 -6.04 -14.30 26.41
CA ILE A 181 -7.45 -13.92 26.62
C ILE A 181 -8.36 -15.09 26.31
N TYR A 182 -8.12 -15.82 25.22
CA TYR A 182 -8.91 -17.00 24.86
C TYR A 182 -8.83 -18.05 25.94
N SER A 183 -7.65 -18.38 26.44
CA SER A 183 -7.47 -19.39 27.51
C SER A 183 -8.21 -19.02 28.80
N LEU A 184 -8.15 -17.73 29.19
CA LEU A 184 -8.86 -17.22 30.38
C LEU A 184 -10.39 -17.25 30.17
N LYS A 185 -10.87 -16.87 29.01
CA LYS A 185 -12.30 -16.91 28.67
C LYS A 185 -12.83 -18.34 28.63
N TRP A 186 -12.06 -19.26 28.11
CA TRP A 186 -12.41 -20.69 28.12
C TRP A 186 -12.57 -21.23 29.55
N GLN A 187 -11.65 -20.88 30.45
CA GLN A 187 -11.74 -21.24 31.85
C GLN A 187 -12.95 -20.61 32.53
N GLU A 188 -13.26 -19.36 32.25
CA GLU A 188 -14.44 -18.66 32.77
C GLU A 188 -15.73 -19.39 32.36
N VAL A 189 -15.87 -19.74 31.08
CA VAL A 189 -17.03 -20.47 30.54
C VAL A 189 -17.16 -21.85 31.23
N LYS A 190 -16.05 -22.57 31.39
CA LYS A 190 -16.05 -23.88 32.06
C LYS A 190 -16.51 -23.80 33.53
N LYS A 191 -16.07 -22.76 34.25
CA LYS A 191 -16.48 -22.51 35.64
C LYS A 191 -17.96 -22.12 35.73
N LYS A 192 -18.44 -21.24 34.83
CA LYS A 192 -19.84 -20.80 34.77
C LYS A 192 -20.79 -21.97 34.44
N LYS A 193 -20.42 -22.86 33.49
CA LYS A 193 -21.18 -24.08 33.18
C LYS A 193 -21.32 -24.97 34.43
N LYS A 194 -20.21 -25.24 35.11
CA LYS A 194 -20.23 -26.07 36.33
C LYS A 194 -21.08 -25.47 37.46
N SER A 195 -21.19 -24.13 37.52
CA SER A 195 -22.02 -23.43 38.50
C SER A 195 -23.52 -23.47 38.18
N ILE A 196 -23.90 -23.81 36.95
CA ILE A 196 -25.30 -23.95 36.54
C ILE A 196 -25.79 -25.39 36.77
N GLU A 197 -24.86 -26.36 36.71
CA GLU A 197 -25.16 -27.79 36.93
C GLU A 197 -25.30 -28.17 38.39
N VAL A 198 -25.01 -27.27 39.33
CA VAL A 198 -25.19 -27.42 40.78
C VAL A 198 -26.46 -26.71 41.24
#